data_09ed57f71f04b52377d1ff7df9fed335
#
_entry.id   09ed57f71f04b52377d1ff7df9fed335
#
_cell.length_a   1.000
_cell.length_b   1.000
_cell.length_c   1.000
_cell.angle_alpha   90.00
_cell.angle_beta   90.00
_cell.angle_gamma   90.00
#
_symmetry.space_group_name_H-M   'P 1'
#
loop_
_entity.id
_entity.type
_entity.pdbx_description
1 polymer ?
#
loop_
_entity_poly.entity_id
_entity_poly.type
_entity_poly.pdbx_seq_one_letter_code
_entity_poly.pdbx_strand_id
1 'polypeptide(L)'
;MKGVFIMEIRNMKCDVCVIGGGPGGLCAAIAAARRGADVILCERNGHLGGNAAMGLPLLGYLSQSGRQIIGGIAQEFITELEKSGDSFGHQRCPMHNSITLVHPDKFKLLALKMCLDAGVRLLLHSELCDTVTDNGKLKRVSVIGKGTRVDIDADVFIDGTRDGDLGFMAGARYEKSDELQPPTTMFALTGFHKEEFMRFLDEHPENMAQLDSVHIDPGYDTTLWRSTDSYV
;
A
#
# COMPACT_ATOMS: atom_id res chain seq x y z
N MET A 1 -2.46 39.97 22.28
CA MET A 1 -1.42 39.75 21.24
C MET A 1 -1.83 38.55 20.42
N LYS A 2 -2.08 38.70 19.11
CA LYS A 2 -2.26 37.54 18.22
C LYS A 2 -0.85 36.97 18.00
N GLY A 3 -0.57 35.79 18.54
CA GLY A 3 0.70 35.10 18.31
C GLY A 3 0.83 34.80 16.80
N VAL A 4 1.94 35.22 16.19
CA VAL A 4 2.28 34.83 14.84
C VAL A 4 2.75 33.38 14.94
N PHE A 5 2.02 32.45 14.32
CA PHE A 5 2.47 31.07 14.18
C PHE A 5 3.60 31.05 13.12
N ILE A 6 4.80 30.70 13.55
CA ILE A 6 5.96 30.54 12.65
C ILE A 6 6.15 29.04 12.46
N MET A 7 6.08 28.60 11.21
CA MET A 7 6.38 27.22 10.84
C MET A 7 7.88 26.95 11.05
N GLU A 8 8.21 25.89 11.77
CA GLU A 8 9.59 25.43 11.92
C GLU A 8 10.08 24.79 10.60
N ILE A 9 11.28 25.15 10.16
CA ILE A 9 11.91 24.54 8.99
C ILE A 9 13.10 23.71 9.47
N ARG A 10 13.11 22.42 9.14
CA ARG A 10 14.19 21.49 9.41
C ARG A 10 14.83 21.02 8.12
N ASN A 11 16.14 20.82 8.13
CA ASN A 11 16.89 20.26 7.00
C ASN A 11 17.39 18.87 7.38
N MET A 12 17.21 17.92 6.47
CA MET A 12 17.69 16.56 6.60
C MET A 12 18.45 16.13 5.34
N LYS A 13 19.30 15.12 5.47
CA LYS A 13 20.00 14.50 4.36
C LYS A 13 19.96 13.00 4.49
N CYS A 14 19.95 12.29 3.36
CA CYS A 14 20.01 10.82 3.28
C CYS A 14 20.59 10.39 1.92
N ASP A 15 20.86 9.11 1.76
CA ASP A 15 21.22 8.53 0.47
C ASP A 15 19.97 8.33 -0.39
N VAL A 16 18.89 7.79 0.22
CA VAL A 16 17.64 7.49 -0.45
C VAL A 16 16.46 8.10 0.30
N CYS A 17 15.67 8.92 -0.39
CA CYS A 17 14.42 9.45 0.13
C CYS A 17 13.23 8.77 -0.59
N VAL A 18 12.36 8.13 0.17
CA VAL A 18 11.15 7.48 -0.33
C VAL A 18 9.93 8.30 0.10
N ILE A 19 9.11 8.69 -0.85
CA ILE A 19 7.86 9.41 -0.61
C ILE A 19 6.69 8.47 -0.81
N GLY A 20 5.94 8.22 0.27
CA GLY A 20 4.82 7.29 0.33
C GLY A 20 5.18 5.93 0.93
N GLY A 21 4.53 5.60 2.04
CA GLY A 21 4.72 4.37 2.82
C GLY A 21 3.74 3.24 2.47
N GLY A 22 3.22 3.23 1.24
CA GLY A 22 2.44 2.11 0.69
C GLY A 22 3.30 0.87 0.41
N PRO A 23 2.73 -0.25 -0.09
CA PRO A 23 3.47 -1.50 -0.28
C PRO A 23 4.75 -1.35 -1.11
N GLY A 24 4.71 -0.55 -2.19
CA GLY A 24 5.87 -0.27 -3.04
C GLY A 24 6.96 0.50 -2.30
N GLY A 25 6.59 1.60 -1.64
CA GLY A 25 7.51 2.43 -0.88
C GLY A 25 8.13 1.70 0.31
N LEU A 26 7.35 0.87 1.01
CA LEU A 26 7.85 -0.01 2.08
C LEU A 26 8.93 -0.96 1.59
N CYS A 27 8.64 -1.70 0.52
CA CYS A 27 9.61 -2.63 -0.05
C CYS A 27 10.87 -1.91 -0.51
N ALA A 28 10.73 -0.75 -1.14
CA ALA A 28 11.85 0.05 -1.62
C ALA A 28 12.73 0.57 -0.46
N ALA A 29 12.10 1.14 0.58
CA ALA A 29 12.81 1.67 1.74
C ALA A 29 13.57 0.58 2.50
N ILE A 30 12.91 -0.55 2.79
CA ILE A 30 13.51 -1.70 3.48
C ILE A 30 14.65 -2.29 2.63
N ALA A 31 14.46 -2.43 1.31
CA ALA A 31 15.49 -2.98 0.43
C ALA A 31 16.74 -2.09 0.39
N ALA A 32 16.58 -0.79 0.28
CA ALA A 32 17.68 0.16 0.27
C ALA A 32 18.43 0.16 1.62
N ALA A 33 17.69 0.24 2.73
CA ALA A 33 18.28 0.23 4.07
C ALA A 33 19.05 -1.08 4.38
N ARG A 34 18.52 -2.23 4.00
CA ARG A 34 19.20 -3.53 4.14
C ARG A 34 20.47 -3.65 3.29
N ARG A 35 20.63 -2.77 2.27
CA ARG A 35 21.84 -2.63 1.47
C ARG A 35 22.83 -1.62 2.04
N GLY A 36 22.55 -1.04 3.20
CA GLY A 36 23.41 -0.11 3.91
C GLY A 36 23.21 1.36 3.55
N ALA A 37 22.19 1.71 2.77
CA ALA A 37 21.87 3.10 2.49
C ALA A 37 21.22 3.77 3.71
N ASP A 38 21.53 5.05 3.94
CA ASP A 38 20.78 5.92 4.84
C ASP A 38 19.46 6.31 4.18
N VAL A 39 18.33 5.82 4.74
CA VAL A 39 17.01 5.95 4.12
C VAL A 39 16.07 6.77 4.98
N ILE A 40 15.39 7.75 4.37
CA ILE A 40 14.22 8.42 4.93
C ILE A 40 12.98 7.98 4.15
N LEU A 41 11.95 7.55 4.87
CA LEU A 41 10.63 7.27 4.32
C LEU A 41 9.63 8.28 4.90
N CYS A 42 9.00 9.05 4.01
CA CYS A 42 7.94 10.01 4.34
C CYS A 42 6.58 9.40 4.02
N GLU A 43 5.63 9.49 4.95
CA GLU A 43 4.26 9.02 4.79
C GLU A 43 3.28 10.07 5.34
N ARG A 44 2.25 10.40 4.56
CA ARG A 44 1.23 11.39 4.95
C ARG A 44 0.33 10.92 6.09
N ASN A 45 0.08 9.63 6.19
CA ASN A 45 -0.70 9.04 7.27
C ASN A 45 0.15 8.83 8.54
N GLY A 46 -0.51 8.59 9.66
CA GLY A 46 0.13 8.19 10.92
C GLY A 46 0.51 6.71 10.98
N HIS A 47 0.41 6.01 9.88
CA HIS A 47 0.73 4.58 9.77
C HIS A 47 1.26 4.24 8.37
N LEU A 48 2.02 3.17 8.28
CA LEU A 48 2.51 2.59 7.03
C LEU A 48 1.55 1.55 6.47
N GLY A 49 1.72 1.18 5.20
CA GLY A 49 1.03 0.07 4.57
C GLY A 49 0.08 0.45 3.43
N GLY A 50 -0.30 1.73 3.32
CA GLY A 50 -1.20 2.17 2.25
C GLY A 50 -2.47 1.30 2.16
N ASN A 51 -2.81 0.80 0.97
CA ASN A 51 -4.01 -0.01 0.75
C ASN A 51 -4.01 -1.33 1.55
N ALA A 52 -2.86 -1.96 1.79
CA ALA A 52 -2.77 -3.16 2.61
C ALA A 52 -3.18 -2.92 4.06
N ALA A 53 -2.99 -1.70 4.56
CA ALA A 53 -3.35 -1.29 5.91
C ALA A 53 -4.81 -0.81 6.03
N MET A 54 -5.59 -0.84 4.93
CA MET A 54 -6.99 -0.43 4.90
C MET A 54 -7.96 -1.63 4.81
N GLY A 55 -7.46 -2.87 4.80
CA GLY A 55 -8.30 -4.07 4.65
C GLY A 55 -8.55 -4.47 3.19
N LEU A 56 -7.91 -3.79 2.24
CA LEU A 56 -7.93 -4.22 0.84
C LEU A 56 -7.08 -5.47 0.67
N PRO A 57 -7.57 -6.47 -0.07
CA PRO A 57 -6.78 -7.65 -0.38
C PRO A 57 -5.56 -7.30 -1.23
N LEU A 58 -4.47 -8.00 -1.01
CA LEU A 58 -3.29 -7.96 -1.86
C LEU A 58 -3.48 -8.94 -3.02
N LEU A 59 -3.29 -8.45 -4.24
CA LEU A 59 -3.60 -9.20 -5.46
C LEU A 59 -2.33 -9.66 -6.17
N GLY A 60 -2.45 -10.73 -6.97
CA GLY A 60 -1.46 -11.11 -7.96
C GLY A 60 -0.17 -11.74 -7.43
N TYR A 61 -0.15 -12.33 -6.24
CA TYR A 61 1.03 -13.08 -5.75
C TYR A 61 1.28 -14.36 -6.55
N LEU A 62 0.20 -14.99 -7.05
CA LEU A 62 0.29 -16.19 -7.87
C LEU A 62 -0.04 -15.85 -9.33
N SER A 63 0.58 -16.58 -10.25
CA SER A 63 0.20 -16.60 -11.66
C SER A 63 -1.10 -17.39 -11.84
N GLN A 64 -1.66 -17.34 -13.04
CA GLN A 64 -2.82 -18.12 -13.45
C GLN A 64 -2.61 -19.64 -13.23
N SER A 65 -1.38 -20.12 -13.43
CA SER A 65 -1.02 -21.53 -13.17
C SER A 65 -0.83 -21.87 -11.68
N GLY A 66 -1.02 -20.90 -10.77
CA GLY A 66 -0.82 -21.09 -9.33
C GLY A 66 0.64 -20.99 -8.88
N ARG A 67 1.58 -20.65 -9.78
CA ARG A 67 2.98 -20.46 -9.40
C ARG A 67 3.15 -19.09 -8.75
N GLN A 68 3.84 -19.01 -7.62
CA GLN A 68 4.19 -17.75 -6.98
C GLN A 68 5.12 -16.92 -7.86
N ILE A 69 4.76 -15.65 -8.08
CA ILE A 69 5.50 -14.71 -8.93
C ILE A 69 5.95 -13.46 -8.16
N ILE A 70 5.35 -13.15 -7.03
CA ILE A 70 5.79 -12.09 -6.12
C ILE A 70 6.47 -12.73 -4.92
N GLY A 71 7.69 -12.29 -4.60
CA GLY A 71 8.53 -12.80 -3.52
C GLY A 71 9.28 -11.68 -2.80
N GLY A 72 10.40 -12.03 -2.16
CA GLY A 72 11.26 -11.07 -1.44
C GLY A 72 10.54 -10.43 -0.26
N ILE A 73 10.78 -9.14 -0.04
CA ILE A 73 10.25 -8.39 1.11
C ILE A 73 8.71 -8.43 1.15
N ALA A 74 8.04 -8.37 -0.01
CA ALA A 74 6.60 -8.48 -0.06
C ALA A 74 6.09 -9.82 0.51
N GLN A 75 6.80 -10.93 0.21
CA GLN A 75 6.48 -12.24 0.77
C GLN A 75 6.85 -12.34 2.26
N GLU A 76 7.91 -11.69 2.71
CA GLU A 76 8.28 -11.68 4.13
C GLU A 76 7.12 -11.14 4.99
N PHE A 77 6.43 -10.07 4.54
CA PHE A 77 5.25 -9.55 5.23
C PHE A 77 4.18 -10.63 5.39
N ILE A 78 3.87 -11.34 4.32
CA ILE A 78 2.83 -12.37 4.36
C ILE A 78 3.25 -13.52 5.27
N THR A 79 4.49 -14.00 5.14
CA THR A 79 5.02 -15.11 5.96
C THR A 79 5.00 -14.77 7.45
N GLU A 80 5.34 -13.54 7.84
CA GLU A 80 5.29 -13.13 9.25
C GLU A 80 3.85 -13.04 9.77
N LEU A 81 2.91 -12.55 8.94
CA LEU A 81 1.49 -12.50 9.29
C LEU A 81 0.86 -13.90 9.36
N GLU A 82 1.26 -14.84 8.50
CA GLU A 82 0.81 -16.24 8.60
C GLU A 82 1.25 -16.89 9.91
N LYS A 83 2.48 -16.66 10.36
CA LYS A 83 2.99 -17.18 11.64
C LYS A 83 2.17 -16.72 12.85
N SER A 84 1.62 -15.53 12.80
CA SER A 84 0.78 -14.97 13.87
C SER A 84 -0.72 -15.26 13.68
N GLY A 85 -1.12 -15.91 12.59
CA GLY A 85 -2.53 -16.16 12.27
C GLY A 85 -3.27 -14.92 11.73
N ASP A 86 -2.53 -13.89 11.32
CA ASP A 86 -3.07 -12.62 10.83
C ASP A 86 -3.16 -12.57 9.28
N SER A 87 -2.87 -13.68 8.61
CA SER A 87 -3.08 -13.95 7.17
C SER A 87 -3.32 -15.44 6.94
N PHE A 88 -4.10 -15.73 5.91
CA PHE A 88 -4.32 -17.12 5.45
C PHE A 88 -3.47 -17.47 4.23
N GLY A 89 -2.45 -16.62 3.93
CA GLY A 89 -1.62 -16.79 2.74
C GLY A 89 -2.36 -16.49 1.43
N HIS A 90 -1.83 -17.06 0.34
CA HIS A 90 -2.31 -16.78 -1.01
C HIS A 90 -3.43 -17.73 -1.39
N GLN A 91 -4.61 -17.20 -1.58
CA GLN A 91 -5.79 -17.94 -2.07
C GLN A 91 -5.94 -17.71 -3.57
N ARG A 92 -6.35 -18.73 -4.32
CA ARG A 92 -6.66 -18.56 -5.75
C ARG A 92 -7.89 -17.68 -5.93
N CYS A 93 -7.86 -16.83 -6.95
CA CYS A 93 -8.93 -15.92 -7.27
C CYS A 93 -9.15 -15.88 -8.79
N PRO A 94 -10.37 -16.14 -9.29
CA PRO A 94 -10.65 -16.16 -10.73
C PRO A 94 -10.43 -14.81 -11.41
N MET A 95 -10.63 -13.71 -10.68
CA MET A 95 -10.50 -12.36 -11.24
C MET A 95 -9.06 -11.84 -11.22
N HIS A 96 -8.24 -12.27 -10.23
CA HIS A 96 -6.93 -11.65 -9.97
C HIS A 96 -5.82 -12.69 -9.84
N ASN A 97 -6.05 -13.92 -10.28
CA ASN A 97 -5.20 -15.11 -10.11
C ASN A 97 -4.98 -15.48 -8.63
N SER A 98 -4.72 -14.51 -7.79
CA SER A 98 -4.67 -14.71 -6.34
C SER A 98 -5.13 -13.48 -5.55
N ILE A 99 -5.58 -13.77 -4.35
CA ILE A 99 -5.98 -12.80 -3.34
C ILE A 99 -5.32 -13.21 -2.02
N THR A 100 -4.82 -12.23 -1.28
CA THR A 100 -4.17 -12.45 0.00
C THR A 100 -4.76 -11.48 1.00
N LEU A 101 -5.49 -12.01 1.96
CA LEU A 101 -6.06 -11.23 3.05
C LEU A 101 -5.07 -11.10 4.19
N VAL A 102 -4.99 -9.92 4.76
CA VAL A 102 -4.16 -9.61 5.92
C VAL A 102 -4.97 -8.83 6.94
N HIS A 103 -4.70 -9.04 8.21
CA HIS A 103 -5.30 -8.21 9.26
C HIS A 103 -4.71 -6.79 9.19
N PRO A 104 -5.53 -5.73 8.93
CA PRO A 104 -5.02 -4.40 8.64
C PRO A 104 -4.12 -3.80 9.73
N ASP A 105 -4.55 -3.92 10.99
CA ASP A 105 -3.79 -3.32 12.10
C ASP A 105 -2.49 -4.08 12.38
N LYS A 106 -2.48 -5.40 12.17
CA LYS A 106 -1.26 -6.21 12.29
C LYS A 106 -0.29 -5.90 11.17
N PHE A 107 -0.80 -5.66 9.95
CA PHE A 107 0.04 -5.21 8.84
C PHE A 107 0.71 -3.86 9.17
N LYS A 108 -0.03 -2.88 9.71
CA LYS A 108 0.54 -1.57 10.14
C LYS A 108 1.68 -1.75 11.14
N LEU A 109 1.46 -2.59 12.15
CA LEU A 109 2.47 -2.85 13.19
C LEU A 109 3.71 -3.55 12.60
N LEU A 110 3.51 -4.54 11.76
CA LEU A 110 4.59 -5.26 11.10
C LEU A 110 5.38 -4.34 10.16
N ALA A 111 4.68 -3.49 9.39
CA ALA A 111 5.32 -2.52 8.51
C ALA A 111 6.23 -1.55 9.27
N LEU A 112 5.73 -1.02 10.39
CA LEU A 112 6.53 -0.18 11.28
C LEU A 112 7.76 -0.93 11.79
N LYS A 113 7.56 -2.14 12.32
CA LYS A 113 8.63 -2.97 12.86
C LYS A 113 9.70 -3.26 11.81
N MET A 114 9.32 -3.74 10.63
CA MET A 114 10.28 -4.10 9.57
C MET A 114 11.08 -2.89 9.07
N CYS A 115 10.48 -1.71 9.00
CA CYS A 115 11.19 -0.47 8.66
C CYS A 115 12.22 -0.11 9.73
N LEU A 116 11.82 -0.13 11.02
CA LEU A 116 12.71 0.19 12.13
C LEU A 116 13.86 -0.82 12.26
N ASP A 117 13.57 -2.10 12.14
CA ASP A 117 14.59 -3.17 12.18
C ASP A 117 15.60 -3.05 11.02
N ALA A 118 15.16 -2.51 9.87
CA ALA A 118 16.06 -2.22 8.74
C ALA A 118 16.85 -0.93 8.90
N GLY A 119 16.55 -0.09 9.90
CA GLY A 119 17.21 1.19 10.11
C GLY A 119 16.63 2.37 9.30
N VAL A 120 15.42 2.22 8.76
CA VAL A 120 14.74 3.30 8.03
C VAL A 120 14.31 4.40 9.00
N ARG A 121 14.66 5.64 8.67
CA ARG A 121 14.18 6.83 9.38
C ARG A 121 12.78 7.21 8.86
N LEU A 122 11.80 7.31 9.74
CA LEU A 122 10.39 7.54 9.38
C LEU A 122 9.97 8.97 9.68
N LEU A 123 9.29 9.58 8.72
CA LEU A 123 8.55 10.82 8.88
C LEU A 123 7.07 10.53 8.58
N LEU A 124 6.30 10.25 9.61
CA LEU A 124 4.85 10.06 9.53
C LEU A 124 4.13 11.41 9.62
N HIS A 125 2.86 11.47 9.19
CA HIS A 125 2.09 12.72 9.10
C HIS A 125 2.83 13.81 8.30
N SER A 126 3.53 13.38 7.25
CA SER A 126 4.42 14.23 6.46
C SER A 126 4.07 14.10 4.98
N GLU A 127 3.39 15.11 4.46
CA GLU A 127 2.91 15.16 3.09
C GLU A 127 3.89 15.92 2.19
N LEU A 128 4.14 15.38 0.98
CA LEU A 128 4.95 16.06 -0.02
C LEU A 128 4.32 17.40 -0.41
N CYS A 129 5.08 18.49 -0.33
CA CYS A 129 4.57 19.82 -0.63
C CYS A 129 5.40 20.62 -1.63
N ASP A 130 6.66 20.23 -1.88
CA ASP A 130 7.52 20.95 -2.79
C ASP A 130 8.70 20.10 -3.28
N THR A 131 9.26 20.45 -4.43
CA THR A 131 10.44 19.79 -5.02
C THR A 131 11.40 20.82 -5.58
N VAL A 132 12.71 20.54 -5.51
CA VAL A 132 13.74 21.35 -6.15
C VAL A 132 14.51 20.50 -7.15
N THR A 133 14.45 20.88 -8.41
CA THR A 133 15.18 20.24 -9.51
C THR A 133 16.27 21.18 -10.04
N ASP A 134 17.41 20.61 -10.42
CA ASP A 134 18.51 21.31 -11.06
C ASP A 134 18.98 20.48 -12.27
N ASN A 135 18.98 21.10 -13.45
CA ASN A 135 19.35 20.47 -14.72
C ASN A 135 18.62 19.12 -14.95
N GLY A 136 17.31 19.08 -14.66
CA GLY A 136 16.49 17.87 -14.83
C GLY A 136 16.72 16.78 -13.76
N LYS A 137 17.53 17.06 -12.75
CA LYS A 137 17.81 16.16 -11.64
C LYS A 137 17.15 16.67 -10.36
N LEU A 138 16.30 15.86 -9.75
CA LEU A 138 15.71 16.14 -8.42
C LEU A 138 16.82 16.19 -7.38
N LYS A 139 16.86 17.24 -6.57
CA LYS A 139 17.88 17.50 -5.55
C LYS A 139 17.31 17.50 -4.14
N ARG A 140 16.08 17.97 -4.02
CA ARG A 140 15.41 18.14 -2.73
C ARG A 140 13.93 17.90 -2.87
N VAL A 141 13.35 17.34 -1.82
CA VAL A 141 11.92 17.34 -1.58
C VAL A 141 11.63 18.06 -0.27
N SER A 142 10.45 18.64 -0.17
CA SER A 142 9.95 19.18 1.08
C SER A 142 8.67 18.47 1.47
N VAL A 143 8.60 18.08 2.73
CA VAL A 143 7.39 17.51 3.32
C VAL A 143 6.89 18.41 4.44
N ILE A 144 5.58 18.47 4.62
CA ILE A 144 4.92 19.29 5.63
C ILE A 144 4.12 18.41 6.59
N GLY A 145 4.31 18.65 7.87
CA GLY A 145 3.51 18.08 8.95
C GLY A 145 2.94 19.19 9.82
N LYS A 146 2.40 18.83 10.98
CA LYS A 146 1.81 19.80 11.91
C LYS A 146 2.86 20.79 12.43
N GLY A 147 2.86 21.99 11.86
CA GLY A 147 3.73 23.10 12.32
C GLY A 147 5.19 23.02 11.88
N THR A 148 5.56 22.02 11.08
CA THR A 148 6.94 21.82 10.63
C THR A 148 6.98 21.53 9.14
N ARG A 149 7.93 22.16 8.44
CA ARG A 149 8.38 21.78 7.10
C ARG A 149 9.74 21.09 7.24
N VAL A 150 9.93 19.98 6.55
CA VAL A 150 11.20 19.29 6.48
C VAL A 150 11.68 19.28 5.04
N ASP A 151 12.83 19.91 4.79
CA ASP A 151 13.52 19.90 3.51
C ASP A 151 14.54 18.77 3.51
N ILE A 152 14.47 17.86 2.55
CA ILE A 152 15.29 16.64 2.49
C ILE A 152 16.10 16.63 1.21
N ASP A 153 17.41 16.66 1.37
CA ASP A 153 18.39 16.43 0.29
C ASP A 153 18.69 14.92 0.20
N ALA A 154 18.68 14.37 -1.00
CA ALA A 154 19.04 12.96 -1.21
C ALA A 154 19.76 12.76 -2.57
N ASP A 155 20.49 11.66 -2.67
CA ASP A 155 21.12 11.26 -3.92
C ASP A 155 20.13 10.56 -4.85
N VAL A 156 19.18 9.79 -4.26
CA VAL A 156 18.11 9.06 -4.96
C VAL A 156 16.76 9.36 -4.30
N PHE A 157 15.76 9.58 -5.14
CA PHE A 157 14.37 9.74 -4.71
C PHE A 157 13.51 8.64 -5.32
N ILE A 158 12.61 8.06 -4.52
CA ILE A 158 11.70 7.01 -4.95
C ILE A 158 10.26 7.49 -4.74
N ASP A 159 9.48 7.48 -5.83
CA ASP A 159 8.06 7.79 -5.80
C ASP A 159 7.26 6.56 -5.42
N GLY A 160 6.75 6.54 -4.20
CA GLY A 160 5.81 5.56 -3.66
C GLY A 160 4.43 6.16 -3.37
N THR A 161 4.11 7.33 -3.94
CA THR A 161 2.89 8.09 -3.64
C THR A 161 1.63 7.44 -4.20
N ARG A 162 1.73 6.42 -5.05
CA ARG A 162 0.66 5.74 -5.78
C ARG A 162 0.23 6.47 -7.05
N ASP A 163 0.08 7.79 -6.99
CA ASP A 163 -0.47 8.61 -8.07
C ASP A 163 0.63 9.34 -8.88
N GLY A 164 1.92 9.11 -8.53
CA GLY A 164 3.07 9.71 -9.20
C GLY A 164 3.31 11.18 -8.83
N ASP A 165 2.87 11.59 -7.63
CA ASP A 165 2.92 12.98 -7.18
C ASP A 165 4.34 13.55 -7.18
N LEU A 166 5.31 12.76 -6.72
CA LEU A 166 6.72 13.17 -6.72
C LEU A 166 7.25 13.37 -8.13
N GLY A 167 6.97 12.41 -9.03
CA GLY A 167 7.37 12.48 -10.42
C GLY A 167 6.75 13.70 -11.12
N PHE A 168 5.44 13.92 -10.91
CA PHE A 168 4.71 15.07 -11.43
C PHE A 168 5.32 16.39 -10.95
N MET A 169 5.52 16.54 -9.63
CA MET A 169 6.07 17.78 -9.05
C MET A 169 7.54 18.02 -9.48
N ALA A 170 8.28 16.96 -9.72
CA ALA A 170 9.66 17.05 -10.22
C ALA A 170 9.75 17.34 -11.73
N GLY A 171 8.63 17.45 -12.43
CA GLY A 171 8.57 17.73 -13.86
C GLY A 171 8.86 16.52 -14.75
N ALA A 172 8.70 15.29 -14.24
CA ALA A 172 8.83 14.09 -15.04
C ALA A 172 7.71 13.99 -16.08
N ARG A 173 8.02 13.40 -17.22
CA ARG A 173 7.03 13.11 -18.25
C ARG A 173 6.05 12.06 -17.72
N TYR A 174 4.74 12.29 -17.89
CA TYR A 174 3.69 11.37 -17.51
C TYR A 174 2.62 11.28 -18.59
N GLU A 175 1.84 10.21 -18.53
CA GLU A 175 0.65 10.01 -19.36
C GLU A 175 -0.53 9.76 -18.43
N LYS A 176 -1.69 10.30 -18.81
CA LYS A 176 -2.94 10.09 -18.09
C LYS A 176 -3.94 9.47 -19.05
N SER A 177 -4.53 8.33 -18.68
CA SER A 177 -5.60 7.72 -19.47
C SER A 177 -6.86 8.57 -19.41
N ASP A 178 -7.57 8.64 -20.53
CA ASP A 178 -8.91 9.25 -20.59
C ASP A 178 -9.94 8.40 -19.84
N GLU A 179 -9.72 7.08 -19.77
CA GLU A 179 -10.50 6.16 -18.96
C GLU A 179 -9.78 5.91 -17.64
N LEU A 180 -10.41 6.36 -16.55
CA LEU A 180 -9.91 6.15 -15.20
C LEU A 180 -10.56 4.93 -14.56
N GLN A 181 -9.79 4.23 -13.72
CA GLN A 181 -10.37 3.16 -12.90
C GLN A 181 -11.47 3.74 -12.00
N PRO A 182 -12.64 3.10 -11.90
CA PRO A 182 -13.71 3.54 -11.03
C PRO A 182 -13.24 3.64 -9.57
N PRO A 183 -13.67 4.67 -8.83
CA PRO A 183 -13.38 4.78 -7.42
C PRO A 183 -14.11 3.70 -6.64
N THR A 184 -13.49 3.21 -5.55
CA THR A 184 -14.08 2.22 -4.65
C THR A 184 -14.18 2.79 -3.24
N THR A 185 -15.36 2.69 -2.63
CA THR A 185 -15.54 3.02 -1.22
C THR A 185 -15.39 1.75 -0.39
N MET A 186 -14.50 1.80 0.61
CA MET A 186 -14.33 0.73 1.59
C MET A 186 -15.01 1.11 2.90
N PHE A 187 -15.74 0.17 3.48
CA PHE A 187 -16.36 0.33 4.79
C PHE A 187 -16.38 -0.99 5.54
N ALA A 188 -16.43 -0.93 6.87
CA ALA A 188 -16.55 -2.11 7.72
C ALA A 188 -17.95 -2.19 8.31
N LEU A 189 -18.49 -3.39 8.35
CA LEU A 189 -19.73 -3.70 9.07
C LEU A 189 -19.39 -4.43 10.37
N THR A 190 -20.10 -4.10 11.43
CA THR A 190 -20.02 -4.80 12.72
C THR A 190 -21.35 -5.47 13.05
N GLY A 191 -21.32 -6.46 13.93
CA GLY A 191 -22.52 -7.24 14.25
C GLY A 191 -22.97 -8.17 13.12
N PHE A 192 -22.04 -8.58 12.28
CA PHE A 192 -22.28 -9.45 11.14
C PHE A 192 -22.38 -10.92 11.58
N HIS A 193 -23.49 -11.59 11.21
CA HIS A 193 -23.73 -13.01 11.45
C HIS A 193 -23.52 -13.79 10.15
N LYS A 194 -22.37 -14.44 10.01
CA LYS A 194 -21.95 -15.15 8.79
C LYS A 194 -22.99 -16.15 8.30
N GLU A 195 -23.47 -17.03 9.19
CA GLU A 195 -24.41 -18.09 8.84
C GLU A 195 -25.76 -17.54 8.35
N GLU A 196 -26.22 -16.44 8.93
CA GLU A 196 -27.45 -15.78 8.50
C GLU A 196 -27.28 -15.11 7.15
N PHE A 197 -26.14 -14.49 6.93
CA PHE A 197 -25.82 -13.86 5.65
C PHE A 197 -25.68 -14.89 4.52
N MET A 198 -24.98 -15.99 4.76
CA MET A 198 -24.84 -17.07 3.76
C MET A 198 -26.20 -17.67 3.41
N ARG A 199 -27.05 -17.93 4.41
CA ARG A 199 -28.42 -18.40 4.18
C ARG A 199 -29.23 -17.38 3.37
N PHE A 200 -29.13 -16.09 3.69
CA PHE A 200 -29.80 -15.03 2.92
C PHE A 200 -29.36 -15.04 1.45
N LEU A 201 -28.07 -15.20 1.15
CA LEU A 201 -27.57 -15.27 -0.23
C LEU A 201 -28.08 -16.52 -0.97
N ASP A 202 -28.22 -17.65 -0.28
CA ASP A 202 -28.77 -18.88 -0.87
C ASP A 202 -30.26 -18.75 -1.17
N GLU A 203 -31.01 -18.06 -0.31
CA GLU A 203 -32.44 -17.78 -0.48
C GLU A 203 -32.70 -16.66 -1.51
N HIS A 204 -31.72 -15.76 -1.73
CA HIS A 204 -31.83 -14.57 -2.56
C HIS A 204 -30.67 -14.44 -3.56
N PRO A 205 -30.51 -15.41 -4.49
CA PRO A 205 -29.40 -15.38 -5.46
C PRO A 205 -29.41 -14.15 -6.39
N GLU A 206 -30.55 -13.49 -6.52
CA GLU A 206 -30.68 -12.23 -7.28
C GLU A 206 -29.86 -11.07 -6.70
N ASN A 207 -29.47 -11.14 -5.41
CA ASN A 207 -28.63 -10.15 -4.76
C ASN A 207 -27.12 -10.39 -5.00
N MET A 208 -26.76 -11.50 -5.63
CA MET A 208 -25.38 -11.77 -6.03
C MET A 208 -25.09 -11.06 -7.34
N ALA A 209 -23.96 -10.35 -7.41
CA ALA A 209 -23.50 -9.79 -8.67
C ALA A 209 -23.29 -10.91 -9.70
N GLN A 210 -23.94 -10.79 -10.86
CA GLN A 210 -23.64 -11.69 -11.99
C GLN A 210 -22.27 -11.31 -12.53
N LEU A 211 -21.35 -12.28 -12.57
CA LEU A 211 -19.99 -12.10 -13.09
C LEU A 211 -19.92 -12.24 -14.61
N ASP A 212 -21.06 -12.17 -15.32
CA ASP A 212 -21.15 -12.36 -16.77
C ASP A 212 -20.31 -11.34 -17.58
N SER A 213 -19.94 -10.22 -16.97
CA SER A 213 -19.09 -9.20 -17.59
C SER A 213 -17.60 -9.36 -17.28
N VAL A 214 -17.22 -10.30 -16.43
CA VAL A 214 -15.83 -10.52 -16.04
C VAL A 214 -15.26 -11.66 -16.86
N HIS A 215 -14.13 -11.44 -17.50
CA HIS A 215 -13.41 -12.49 -18.22
C HIS A 215 -12.83 -13.48 -17.19
N ILE A 216 -13.60 -14.51 -16.87
CA ILE A 216 -13.19 -15.62 -16.00
C ILE A 216 -12.58 -16.67 -16.90
N ASP A 217 -11.39 -17.14 -16.53
CA ASP A 217 -10.70 -18.23 -17.22
C ASP A 217 -11.63 -19.48 -17.27
N PRO A 218 -11.88 -20.06 -18.47
CA PRO A 218 -12.80 -21.21 -18.65
C PRO A 218 -12.29 -22.50 -17.98
N GLY A 219 -11.84 -22.57 -16.90
CA GLY A 219 -11.42 -23.70 -16.06
C GLY A 219 -11.56 -23.38 -14.57
N TYR A 220 -12.10 -22.22 -14.28
CA TYR A 220 -12.26 -21.78 -12.90
C TYR A 220 -13.63 -22.15 -12.34
N ASP A 221 -13.63 -22.88 -11.24
CA ASP A 221 -14.85 -23.20 -10.52
C ASP A 221 -15.34 -21.98 -9.73
N THR A 222 -16.33 -21.27 -10.29
CA THR A 222 -16.93 -20.07 -9.65
C THR A 222 -17.72 -20.41 -8.39
N THR A 223 -18.02 -21.69 -8.12
CA THR A 223 -18.69 -22.10 -6.88
C THR A 223 -17.79 -21.89 -5.66
N LEU A 224 -16.48 -21.83 -5.83
CA LEU A 224 -15.53 -21.49 -4.76
C LEU A 224 -15.74 -20.09 -4.15
N TRP A 225 -16.36 -19.16 -4.88
CA TRP A 225 -16.71 -17.84 -4.34
C TRP A 225 -17.77 -17.87 -3.25
N ARG A 226 -18.62 -18.90 -3.27
CA ARG A 226 -19.66 -19.11 -2.26
C ARG A 226 -19.18 -19.87 -1.03
N SER A 227 -18.08 -20.62 -1.16
CA SER A 227 -17.64 -21.62 -0.16
C SER A 227 -16.39 -21.23 0.61
N THR A 228 -15.72 -20.12 0.26
CA THR A 228 -14.48 -19.76 0.95
C THR A 228 -14.76 -19.10 2.29
N ASP A 229 -14.61 -19.83 3.35
CA ASP A 229 -14.61 -19.35 4.74
C ASP A 229 -13.61 -18.21 5.00
N SER A 230 -12.74 -17.93 4.05
CA SER A 230 -11.67 -16.94 4.12
C SER A 230 -12.11 -15.51 3.79
N TYR A 231 -13.35 -15.26 3.35
CA TYR A 231 -13.81 -13.92 2.94
C TYR A 231 -14.80 -13.27 3.90
N VAL A 232 -15.15 -13.94 4.98
CA VAL A 232 -16.12 -13.42 5.95
C VAL A 232 -15.57 -13.49 7.36
#